data_c3c844641723d7b7dbe32c4e89a5f4eb
#
_entry.id   c3c844641723d7b7dbe32c4e89a5f4eb
#
_cell.length_a   1.000
_cell.length_b   1.000
_cell.length_c   1.000
_cell.angle_alpha   90.00
_cell.angle_beta   90.00
_cell.angle_gamma   90.00
#
_symmetry.space_group_name_H-M   'P 1'
#
loop_
_entity.id
_entity.type
_entity.pdbx_description
1 polymer ?
#
loop_
_entity_poly.entity_id
_entity_poly.type
_entity_poly.pdbx_seq_one_letter_code
_entity_poly.pdbx_strand_id
1 'polypeptide(L)'
;MSIASDANEMQGEIARFRHELHQEPEIGLDLPRTQEKVLKALDGLPYEITLGESTTSVTAVLRGGAAHASARKPAVLLRADMDGLPVQERTGVEFSSKIDGAMHACGHDLHTSMLAGAATLLAERRDQLAGDVVLMFQPGEEGFDGAGHMIREGVLDAAGRRVDAAYGMHVFSSLEPYGQFCTKPGVMMSASDGLFVTVLGAGGHGSAPHAAKDPVTAAAEMVTALQVMITRQFNMFDPVVLTVGVLQAGTKRNVIPESARFEATIRTFSEASRERMMTAIPQLLKGIASAHGLEVDVDYRGEYPMTVTDEDETHTAENVISDMFGGSRLSRWATPISGSEDFSRVLAEVPGTFVGLSAVPRGVDHTTSAFNHSPYATFDDGVLSDGAALYAELAVSRIATLAAGN
;
A
#
# COMPACT_ATOMS: atom_id res chain seq x y z
N MET A 1 14.02 29.91 -6.60
CA MET A 1 12.86 29.86 -5.67
C MET A 1 12.95 28.57 -4.88
N SER A 2 12.21 28.41 -3.78
CA SER A 2 12.22 27.13 -3.03
C SER A 2 11.38 26.09 -3.75
N ILE A 3 11.68 24.79 -3.54
CA ILE A 3 10.87 23.69 -4.10
C ILE A 3 9.39 23.84 -3.76
N ALA A 4 9.05 24.23 -2.51
CA ALA A 4 7.68 24.47 -2.10
C ALA A 4 6.99 25.62 -2.86
N SER A 5 7.73 26.71 -3.17
CA SER A 5 7.17 27.79 -3.98
C SER A 5 6.86 27.34 -5.41
N ASP A 6 7.80 26.63 -6.04
CA ASP A 6 7.64 26.18 -7.42
C ASP A 6 6.52 25.12 -7.51
N ALA A 7 6.40 24.23 -6.53
CA ALA A 7 5.30 23.28 -6.43
C ALA A 7 3.94 23.97 -6.29
N ASN A 8 3.84 25.05 -5.50
CA ASN A 8 2.62 25.82 -5.34
C ASN A 8 2.19 26.50 -6.67
N GLU A 9 3.13 26.93 -7.50
CA GLU A 9 2.82 27.46 -8.82
C GLU A 9 2.22 26.38 -9.76
N MET A 10 2.63 25.12 -9.57
CA MET A 10 2.14 23.97 -10.32
C MET A 10 0.83 23.38 -9.78
N GLN A 11 0.30 23.82 -8.63
CA GLN A 11 -0.87 23.24 -7.95
C GLN A 11 -2.04 22.98 -8.90
N GLY A 12 -2.39 23.94 -9.76
CA GLY A 12 -3.50 23.82 -10.70
C GLY A 12 -3.25 22.81 -11.82
N GLU A 13 -2.00 22.58 -12.20
CA GLU A 13 -1.62 21.60 -13.20
C GLU A 13 -1.68 20.19 -12.61
N ILE A 14 -1.11 20.00 -11.42
CA ILE A 14 -1.13 18.72 -10.69
C ILE A 14 -2.59 18.31 -10.41
N ALA A 15 -3.44 19.25 -9.98
CA ALA A 15 -4.86 18.98 -9.73
C ALA A 15 -5.61 18.56 -11.01
N ARG A 16 -5.35 19.20 -12.15
CA ARG A 16 -5.96 18.78 -13.44
C ARG A 16 -5.54 17.37 -13.81
N PHE A 17 -4.26 17.04 -13.66
CA PHE A 17 -3.76 15.70 -13.94
C PHE A 17 -4.40 14.67 -13.01
N ARG A 18 -4.53 14.96 -11.71
CA ARG A 18 -5.27 14.15 -10.75
C ARG A 18 -6.72 13.91 -11.20
N HIS A 19 -7.43 14.94 -11.64
CA HIS A 19 -8.81 14.79 -12.10
C HIS A 19 -8.92 13.91 -13.36
N GLU A 20 -7.96 14.00 -14.29
CA GLU A 20 -7.91 13.14 -15.48
C GLU A 20 -7.70 11.67 -15.10
N LEU A 21 -6.88 11.37 -14.08
CA LEU A 21 -6.71 10.03 -13.55
C LEU A 21 -7.99 9.54 -12.86
N HIS A 22 -8.53 10.35 -11.96
CA HIS A 22 -9.72 10.02 -11.17
C HIS A 22 -10.94 9.65 -12.01
N GLN A 23 -11.11 10.31 -13.16
CA GLN A 23 -12.22 10.05 -14.08
C GLN A 23 -12.16 8.70 -14.79
N GLU A 24 -10.99 8.08 -14.86
CA GLU A 24 -10.78 6.85 -15.63
C GLU A 24 -9.94 5.83 -14.84
N PRO A 25 -10.38 5.43 -13.63
CA PRO A 25 -9.65 4.47 -12.84
C PRO A 25 -9.57 3.12 -13.53
N GLU A 26 -8.41 2.46 -13.40
CA GLU A 26 -8.15 1.11 -13.85
C GLU A 26 -7.72 0.26 -12.65
N ILE A 27 -7.98 -1.06 -12.68
CA ILE A 27 -7.82 -1.94 -11.53
C ILE A 27 -6.75 -2.99 -11.83
N GLY A 28 -5.87 -3.25 -10.84
CA GLY A 28 -4.88 -4.31 -10.89
C GLY A 28 -3.61 -3.95 -11.64
N LEU A 29 -3.03 -4.89 -12.38
CA LEU A 29 -1.69 -4.77 -12.97
C LEU A 29 -1.67 -4.19 -14.40
N ASP A 30 -2.81 -4.20 -15.09
CA ASP A 30 -2.94 -3.74 -16.48
C ASP A 30 -3.75 -2.44 -16.56
N LEU A 31 -3.03 -1.31 -16.61
CA LEU A 31 -3.55 0.06 -16.53
C LEU A 31 -3.08 0.89 -17.74
N PRO A 32 -3.42 0.52 -18.99
CA PRO A 32 -2.83 1.14 -20.17
C PRO A 32 -3.15 2.63 -20.32
N ARG A 33 -4.35 3.08 -19.94
CA ARG A 33 -4.73 4.50 -19.99
C ARG A 33 -3.99 5.33 -18.96
N THR A 34 -3.83 4.78 -17.76
CA THR A 34 -3.06 5.41 -16.68
C THR A 34 -1.59 5.51 -17.05
N GLN A 35 -1.01 4.44 -17.59
CA GLN A 35 0.36 4.43 -18.11
C GLN A 35 0.55 5.50 -19.20
N GLU A 36 -0.35 5.59 -20.17
CA GLU A 36 -0.30 6.61 -21.24
C GLU A 36 -0.32 8.03 -20.65
N LYS A 37 -1.18 8.29 -19.66
CA LYS A 37 -1.26 9.61 -19.00
C LYS A 37 0.05 9.93 -18.25
N VAL A 38 0.64 8.96 -17.53
CA VAL A 38 1.93 9.13 -16.86
C VAL A 38 3.04 9.42 -17.87
N LEU A 39 3.11 8.66 -18.96
CA LEU A 39 4.10 8.90 -20.02
C LEU A 39 3.95 10.29 -20.65
N LYS A 40 2.73 10.75 -20.86
CA LYS A 40 2.47 12.10 -21.34
C LYS A 40 2.89 13.18 -20.34
N ALA A 41 2.70 12.95 -19.04
CA ALA A 41 3.15 13.89 -18.00
C ALA A 41 4.68 13.96 -17.90
N LEU A 42 5.39 12.90 -18.29
CA LEU A 42 6.85 12.86 -18.32
C LEU A 42 7.45 13.28 -19.68
N ASP A 43 6.63 13.52 -20.70
CA ASP A 43 7.10 13.87 -22.04
C ASP A 43 7.89 15.19 -22.06
N GLY A 44 9.02 15.18 -22.76
CA GLY A 44 9.93 16.33 -22.81
C GLY A 44 10.81 16.51 -21.57
N LEU A 45 10.60 15.76 -20.47
CA LEU A 45 11.48 15.76 -19.32
C LEU A 45 12.69 14.80 -19.54
N PRO A 46 13.87 15.10 -18.95
CA PRO A 46 15.11 14.34 -19.20
C PRO A 46 15.19 13.00 -18.45
N TYR A 47 14.14 12.19 -18.51
CA TYR A 47 14.09 10.88 -17.86
C TYR A 47 14.38 9.75 -18.85
N GLU A 48 15.16 8.77 -18.40
CA GLU A 48 15.30 7.47 -19.05
C GLU A 48 14.11 6.60 -18.61
N ILE A 49 13.21 6.27 -19.54
CA ILE A 49 11.97 5.55 -19.22
C ILE A 49 12.10 4.08 -19.61
N THR A 50 11.69 3.20 -18.68
CA THR A 50 11.53 1.76 -18.90
C THR A 50 10.11 1.37 -18.52
N LEU A 51 9.42 0.64 -19.40
CA LEU A 51 8.09 0.09 -19.15
C LEU A 51 8.20 -1.32 -18.58
N GLY A 52 7.24 -1.69 -17.74
CA GLY A 52 7.14 -3.05 -17.23
C GLY A 52 6.91 -4.08 -18.33
N GLU A 53 7.43 -5.28 -18.14
CA GLU A 53 7.24 -6.41 -19.04
C GLU A 53 5.97 -7.20 -18.70
N SER A 54 5.71 -7.40 -17.42
CA SER A 54 4.57 -8.15 -16.91
C SER A 54 3.39 -7.27 -16.42
N THR A 55 3.60 -5.96 -16.39
CA THR A 55 2.64 -4.96 -15.89
C THR A 55 2.71 -3.69 -16.72
N THR A 56 1.77 -2.78 -16.52
CA THR A 56 1.82 -1.42 -17.08
C THR A 56 2.56 -0.43 -16.19
N SER A 57 3.58 -0.88 -15.47
CA SER A 57 4.42 0.00 -14.66
C SER A 57 5.29 0.94 -15.50
N VAL A 58 5.70 2.06 -14.90
CA VAL A 58 6.65 3.00 -15.50
C VAL A 58 7.78 3.25 -14.50
N THR A 59 9.00 2.94 -14.91
CA THR A 59 10.23 3.30 -14.21
C THR A 59 10.91 4.43 -14.96
N ALA A 60 11.15 5.56 -14.30
CA ALA A 60 11.79 6.72 -14.92
C ALA A 60 13.03 7.12 -14.11
N VAL A 61 14.18 7.22 -14.76
CA VAL A 61 15.47 7.54 -14.12
C VAL A 61 15.94 8.91 -14.55
N LEU A 62 16.09 9.82 -13.58
CA LEU A 62 16.74 11.11 -13.77
C LEU A 62 18.22 11.00 -13.43
N ARG A 63 19.09 11.23 -14.42
CA ARG A 63 20.54 11.28 -14.19
C ARG A 63 20.95 12.68 -13.70
N GLY A 64 21.34 12.80 -12.44
CA GLY A 64 21.84 14.07 -11.91
C GLY A 64 23.09 14.58 -12.62
N GLY A 65 23.18 15.90 -12.80
CA GLY A 65 24.25 16.57 -13.56
C GLY A 65 25.40 17.10 -12.72
N ALA A 66 25.23 17.24 -11.38
CA ALA A 66 26.27 17.78 -10.53
C ALA A 66 27.42 16.78 -10.29
N ALA A 67 28.62 17.34 -10.07
CA ALA A 67 29.77 16.53 -9.63
C ALA A 67 29.52 15.99 -8.21
N HIS A 68 30.03 14.80 -7.94
CA HIS A 68 29.99 14.16 -6.62
C HIS A 68 31.39 13.75 -6.17
N ALA A 69 31.64 13.85 -4.86
CA ALA A 69 32.93 13.49 -4.26
C ALA A 69 33.01 12.01 -3.85
N SER A 70 31.87 11.32 -3.74
CA SER A 70 31.83 9.93 -3.31
C SER A 70 32.34 8.99 -4.41
N ALA A 71 32.90 7.83 -4.01
CA ALA A 71 33.37 6.80 -4.95
C ALA A 71 32.22 6.21 -5.81
N ARG A 72 31.00 6.33 -5.34
CA ARG A 72 29.78 5.86 -5.97
C ARG A 72 28.74 6.99 -6.00
N LYS A 73 28.16 7.25 -7.17
CA LYS A 73 27.07 8.23 -7.32
C LYS A 73 25.83 7.73 -6.58
N PRO A 74 25.22 8.48 -5.63
CA PRO A 74 24.05 8.03 -4.91
C PRO A 74 22.80 7.95 -5.78
N ALA A 75 21.82 7.12 -5.38
CA ALA A 75 20.51 7.04 -6.03
C ALA A 75 19.39 6.90 -5.00
N VAL A 76 18.28 7.59 -5.22
CA VAL A 76 17.08 7.58 -4.38
C VAL A 76 15.88 7.17 -5.21
N LEU A 77 15.01 6.32 -4.65
CA LEU A 77 13.75 5.92 -5.27
C LEU A 77 12.57 6.65 -4.64
N LEU A 78 11.67 7.13 -5.48
CA LEU A 78 10.36 7.69 -5.10
C LEU A 78 9.26 6.85 -5.73
N ARG A 79 8.24 6.48 -4.96
CA ARG A 79 7.18 5.59 -5.42
C ARG A 79 5.80 6.23 -5.32
N ALA A 80 4.99 6.04 -6.35
CA ALA A 80 3.55 6.22 -6.33
C ALA A 80 2.86 5.01 -6.96
N ASP A 81 1.80 4.54 -6.33
CA ASP A 81 0.86 3.57 -6.91
C ASP A 81 -0.13 4.26 -7.85
N MET A 82 -0.77 3.46 -8.75
CA MET A 82 -1.58 4.00 -9.84
C MET A 82 -2.97 3.38 -9.96
N ASP A 83 -3.21 2.25 -9.33
CA ASP A 83 -4.44 1.48 -9.50
C ASP A 83 -5.63 2.05 -8.72
N GLY A 84 -6.82 1.72 -9.18
CA GLY A 84 -8.09 1.98 -8.51
C GLY A 84 -8.70 0.71 -7.92
N LEU A 85 -9.85 0.89 -7.29
CA LEU A 85 -10.60 -0.15 -6.60
C LEU A 85 -11.93 -0.47 -7.30
N PRO A 86 -12.44 -1.71 -7.18
CA PRO A 86 -13.77 -2.10 -7.66
C PRO A 86 -14.88 -1.55 -6.75
N VAL A 87 -14.98 -0.23 -6.67
CA VAL A 87 -15.93 0.52 -5.83
C VAL A 87 -16.76 1.43 -6.70
N GLN A 88 -18.09 1.39 -6.56
CA GLN A 88 -18.98 2.34 -7.23
C GLN A 88 -18.93 3.69 -6.51
N GLU A 89 -18.39 4.70 -7.18
CA GLU A 89 -18.25 6.03 -6.60
C GLU A 89 -19.61 6.69 -6.30
N ARG A 90 -19.70 7.38 -5.17
CA ARG A 90 -20.86 8.13 -4.69
C ARG A 90 -20.50 9.48 -4.06
N THR A 91 -19.35 10.02 -4.39
CA THR A 91 -18.84 11.27 -3.80
C THR A 91 -19.60 12.48 -4.29
N GLY A 92 -20.04 12.49 -5.56
CA GLY A 92 -20.70 13.63 -6.20
C GLY A 92 -19.75 14.76 -6.60
N VAL A 93 -18.42 14.53 -6.62
CA VAL A 93 -17.45 15.51 -7.12
C VAL A 93 -17.59 15.69 -8.66
N GLU A 94 -17.25 16.87 -9.18
CA GLU A 94 -17.42 17.19 -10.61
C GLU A 94 -16.59 16.28 -11.54
N PHE A 95 -15.47 15.79 -11.04
CA PHE A 95 -14.55 14.89 -11.74
C PHE A 95 -14.72 13.42 -11.33
N SER A 96 -15.90 13.03 -10.85
CA SER A 96 -16.19 11.62 -10.50
C SER A 96 -15.82 10.64 -11.60
N SER A 97 -15.53 9.41 -11.20
CA SER A 97 -15.25 8.30 -12.11
C SER A 97 -16.31 8.17 -13.22
N LYS A 98 -15.87 8.00 -14.45
CA LYS A 98 -16.70 7.67 -15.61
C LYS A 98 -16.77 6.17 -15.88
N ILE A 99 -16.07 5.38 -15.08
CA ILE A 99 -16.01 3.92 -15.18
C ILE A 99 -16.93 3.33 -14.12
N ASP A 100 -18.00 2.71 -14.59
CA ASP A 100 -18.97 2.08 -13.68
C ASP A 100 -18.32 0.98 -12.84
N GLY A 101 -18.55 1.01 -11.56
CA GLY A 101 -17.98 0.03 -10.61
C GLY A 101 -16.50 0.22 -10.28
N ALA A 102 -15.84 1.31 -10.73
CA ALA A 102 -14.44 1.57 -10.39
C ALA A 102 -14.24 3.00 -9.86
N MET A 103 -13.34 3.16 -8.88
CA MET A 103 -13.04 4.45 -8.23
C MET A 103 -11.60 4.46 -7.70
N HIS A 104 -10.94 5.62 -7.75
CA HIS A 104 -9.74 5.86 -6.94
C HIS A 104 -10.13 6.14 -5.47
N ALA A 105 -10.65 5.11 -4.80
CA ALA A 105 -11.15 5.23 -3.43
C ALA A 105 -10.03 5.18 -2.37
N CYS A 106 -8.79 4.89 -2.78
CA CYS A 106 -7.60 4.93 -1.92
C CYS A 106 -6.73 6.18 -2.13
N GLY A 107 -7.00 6.97 -3.18
CA GLY A 107 -6.27 8.21 -3.44
C GLY A 107 -5.00 8.05 -4.28
N HIS A 108 -4.84 6.92 -4.99
CA HIS A 108 -3.66 6.67 -5.83
C HIS A 108 -3.55 7.65 -7.02
N ASP A 109 -4.64 8.26 -7.42
CA ASP A 109 -4.66 9.40 -8.36
C ASP A 109 -3.91 10.62 -7.81
N LEU A 110 -3.99 10.89 -6.48
CA LEU A 110 -3.18 11.92 -5.84
C LEU A 110 -1.71 11.50 -5.79
N HIS A 111 -1.41 10.25 -5.42
CA HIS A 111 -0.03 9.75 -5.32
C HIS A 111 0.68 9.87 -6.67
N THR A 112 0.07 9.34 -7.73
CA THR A 112 0.58 9.44 -9.11
C THR A 112 0.80 10.88 -9.53
N SER A 113 -0.15 11.79 -9.21
CA SER A 113 -0.05 13.20 -9.58
C SER A 113 1.02 13.95 -8.79
N MET A 114 1.19 13.66 -7.50
CA MET A 114 2.25 14.22 -6.68
C MET A 114 3.63 13.78 -7.20
N LEU A 115 3.79 12.51 -7.58
CA LEU A 115 5.07 12.02 -8.13
C LEU A 115 5.34 12.61 -9.52
N ALA A 116 4.34 12.79 -10.37
CA ALA A 116 4.49 13.49 -11.66
C ALA A 116 4.88 14.97 -11.47
N GLY A 117 4.29 15.65 -10.49
CA GLY A 117 4.69 17.00 -10.09
C GLY A 117 6.13 17.06 -9.60
N ALA A 118 6.53 16.11 -8.75
CA ALA A 118 7.91 15.98 -8.28
C ALA A 118 8.88 15.72 -9.44
N ALA A 119 8.47 14.95 -10.46
CA ALA A 119 9.28 14.72 -11.65
C ALA A 119 9.66 16.02 -12.35
N THR A 120 8.72 16.95 -12.51
CA THR A 120 8.98 18.25 -13.11
C THR A 120 9.94 19.10 -12.25
N LEU A 121 9.67 19.16 -10.94
CA LEU A 121 10.52 19.90 -9.98
C LEU A 121 11.97 19.41 -9.94
N LEU A 122 12.16 18.09 -10.03
CA LEU A 122 13.48 17.45 -10.05
C LEU A 122 14.19 17.64 -11.39
N ALA A 123 13.47 17.58 -12.51
CA ALA A 123 14.02 17.81 -13.84
C ALA A 123 14.62 19.21 -13.97
N GLU A 124 13.96 20.25 -13.45
CA GLU A 124 14.44 21.63 -13.41
C GLU A 124 15.70 21.80 -12.56
N ARG A 125 15.93 20.90 -11.61
CA ARG A 125 17.09 20.92 -10.69
C ARG A 125 18.14 19.88 -11.02
N ARG A 126 18.00 19.18 -12.14
CA ARG A 126 18.86 18.08 -12.57
C ARG A 126 20.35 18.40 -12.44
N ASP A 127 20.77 19.59 -12.88
CA ASP A 127 22.18 20.00 -12.89
C ASP A 127 22.74 20.30 -11.48
N GLN A 128 21.88 20.35 -10.47
CA GLN A 128 22.23 20.52 -9.06
C GLN A 128 22.26 19.18 -8.31
N LEU A 129 21.72 18.11 -8.89
CA LEU A 129 21.68 16.81 -8.25
C LEU A 129 23.00 16.06 -8.41
N ALA A 130 23.64 15.74 -7.29
CA ALA A 130 24.88 14.94 -7.24
C ALA A 130 24.63 13.42 -7.23
N GLY A 131 23.40 12.99 -7.54
CA GLY A 131 22.95 11.60 -7.59
C GLY A 131 21.83 11.41 -8.58
N ASP A 132 21.34 10.17 -8.70
CA ASP A 132 20.25 9.81 -9.61
C ASP A 132 18.94 9.64 -8.82
N VAL A 133 17.81 9.91 -9.47
CA VAL A 133 16.48 9.69 -8.91
C VAL A 133 15.75 8.65 -9.77
N VAL A 134 15.20 7.63 -9.12
CA VAL A 134 14.34 6.61 -9.74
C VAL A 134 12.90 6.89 -9.34
N LEU A 135 12.04 7.14 -10.30
CA LEU A 135 10.60 7.24 -10.09
C LEU A 135 9.95 5.90 -10.41
N MET A 136 9.20 5.38 -9.45
CA MET A 136 8.49 4.11 -9.54
C MET A 136 6.98 4.40 -9.58
N PHE A 137 6.38 4.42 -10.79
CA PHE A 137 4.94 4.46 -10.97
C PHE A 137 4.41 3.04 -11.04
N GLN A 138 3.74 2.62 -10.00
CA GLN A 138 3.43 1.22 -9.70
C GLN A 138 1.95 0.91 -9.91
N PRO A 139 1.56 -0.06 -10.76
CA PRO A 139 0.21 -0.62 -10.78
C PRO A 139 0.03 -1.67 -9.70
N GLY A 140 -1.21 -1.98 -9.31
CA GLY A 140 -1.59 -3.18 -8.57
C GLY A 140 -1.12 -3.23 -7.12
N GLU A 141 -1.20 -2.13 -6.39
CA GLU A 141 -1.00 -2.13 -4.94
C GLU A 141 -2.13 -2.92 -4.24
N GLU A 142 -3.36 -2.78 -4.68
CA GLU A 142 -4.58 -3.30 -4.07
C GLU A 142 -4.73 -4.84 -4.26
N GLY A 143 -3.82 -5.59 -3.64
CA GLY A 143 -3.86 -7.05 -3.59
C GLY A 143 -3.22 -7.79 -4.79
N PHE A 144 -2.51 -7.09 -5.68
CA PHE A 144 -1.89 -7.67 -6.87
C PHE A 144 -0.35 -7.75 -6.81
N ASP A 145 0.28 -7.27 -5.72
CA ASP A 145 1.73 -7.31 -5.52
C ASP A 145 2.53 -6.60 -6.62
N GLY A 146 2.05 -5.43 -7.03
CA GLY A 146 2.69 -4.62 -8.08
C GLY A 146 4.13 -4.24 -7.75
N ALA A 147 4.43 -3.91 -6.48
CA ALA A 147 5.80 -3.67 -6.03
C ALA A 147 6.68 -4.90 -6.23
N GLY A 148 6.21 -6.09 -5.90
CA GLY A 148 6.92 -7.34 -6.12
C GLY A 148 7.20 -7.60 -7.61
N HIS A 149 6.26 -7.27 -8.51
CA HIS A 149 6.48 -7.34 -9.95
C HIS A 149 7.61 -6.41 -10.39
N MET A 150 7.57 -5.13 -10.01
CA MET A 150 8.58 -4.15 -10.38
C MET A 150 9.97 -4.45 -9.79
N ILE A 151 10.04 -5.02 -8.57
CA ILE A 151 11.31 -5.48 -7.97
C ILE A 151 11.92 -6.61 -8.81
N ARG A 152 11.13 -7.60 -9.21
CA ARG A 152 11.58 -8.69 -10.06
C ARG A 152 12.07 -8.20 -11.44
N GLU A 153 11.49 -7.12 -11.95
CA GLU A 153 11.88 -6.44 -13.19
C GLU A 153 13.06 -5.46 -13.00
N GLY A 154 13.59 -5.34 -11.77
CA GLY A 154 14.85 -4.63 -11.51
C GLY A 154 14.70 -3.14 -11.20
N VAL A 155 13.52 -2.65 -10.77
CA VAL A 155 13.30 -1.23 -10.45
C VAL A 155 14.30 -0.69 -9.43
N LEU A 156 14.69 -1.50 -8.43
CA LEU A 156 15.64 -1.09 -7.40
C LEU A 156 17.07 -0.88 -7.92
N ASP A 157 17.37 -1.41 -9.11
CA ASP A 157 18.68 -1.32 -9.76
C ASP A 157 18.64 -0.48 -11.06
N ALA A 158 17.51 0.19 -11.35
CA ALA A 158 17.26 0.92 -12.60
C ALA A 158 18.27 2.06 -12.83
N ALA A 159 18.87 2.62 -11.78
CA ALA A 159 19.94 3.59 -11.90
C ALA A 159 21.30 2.98 -12.34
N GLY A 160 21.35 1.69 -12.67
CA GLY A 160 22.57 0.92 -12.95
C GLY A 160 23.23 0.36 -11.68
N ARG A 161 22.58 0.52 -10.54
CA ARG A 161 22.95 -0.02 -9.22
C ARG A 161 21.75 0.06 -8.27
N ARG A 162 21.83 -0.67 -7.16
CA ARG A 162 20.85 -0.60 -6.08
C ARG A 162 20.72 0.84 -5.56
N VAL A 163 19.49 1.33 -5.43
CA VAL A 163 19.20 2.62 -4.81
C VAL A 163 19.61 2.60 -3.33
N ASP A 164 20.00 3.75 -2.81
CA ASP A 164 20.52 3.89 -1.44
C ASP A 164 19.40 4.15 -0.42
N ALA A 165 18.30 4.77 -0.87
CA ALA A 165 17.11 5.02 -0.06
C ALA A 165 15.84 5.00 -0.91
N ALA A 166 14.69 4.71 -0.29
CA ALA A 166 13.39 4.67 -0.95
C ALA A 166 12.32 5.40 -0.12
N TYR A 167 11.48 6.18 -0.78
CA TYR A 167 10.38 6.93 -0.16
C TYR A 167 9.07 6.68 -0.87
N GLY A 168 8.04 6.34 -0.10
CA GLY A 168 6.65 6.27 -0.53
C GLY A 168 5.77 7.22 0.27
N MET A 169 4.62 7.60 -0.29
CA MET A 169 3.65 8.44 0.39
C MET A 169 2.24 7.89 0.17
N HIS A 170 1.37 8.04 1.19
CA HIS A 170 -0.02 7.67 1.09
C HIS A 170 -0.94 8.79 1.60
N VAL A 171 -1.97 9.13 0.85
CA VAL A 171 -2.97 10.09 1.31
C VAL A 171 -4.09 9.42 2.09
N PHE A 172 -4.57 10.09 3.13
CA PHE A 172 -5.69 9.64 3.94
C PHE A 172 -6.87 10.61 3.83
N SER A 173 -8.07 10.06 3.65
CA SER A 173 -9.34 10.80 3.67
C SER A 173 -9.91 10.97 5.09
N SER A 174 -9.20 10.47 6.10
CA SER A 174 -9.51 10.57 7.54
C SER A 174 -8.21 10.39 8.35
N LEU A 175 -8.26 10.00 9.61
CA LEU A 175 -7.17 9.73 10.57
C LEU A 175 -6.54 11.00 11.18
N GLU A 176 -6.12 11.96 10.37
CA GLU A 176 -5.43 13.18 10.80
C GLU A 176 -6.14 14.42 10.25
N PRO A 177 -6.02 15.57 10.87
CA PRO A 177 -6.53 16.84 10.33
C PRO A 177 -5.91 17.16 8.96
N TYR A 178 -6.63 17.94 8.14
CA TYR A 178 -6.17 18.39 6.82
C TYR A 178 -4.70 18.81 6.81
N GLY A 179 -3.95 18.26 5.88
CA GLY A 179 -2.58 18.65 5.59
C GLY A 179 -1.53 18.17 6.60
N GLN A 180 -1.89 17.36 7.59
CA GLN A 180 -0.92 16.74 8.48
C GLN A 180 -0.14 15.65 7.74
N PHE A 181 1.17 15.71 7.84
CA PHE A 181 2.05 14.58 7.52
C PHE A 181 2.15 13.67 8.74
N CYS A 182 2.19 12.37 8.50
CA CYS A 182 2.34 11.40 9.58
C CYS A 182 3.32 10.28 9.19
N THR A 183 4.10 9.84 10.14
CA THR A 183 5.03 8.72 9.96
C THR A 183 5.36 8.10 11.31
N LYS A 184 6.08 6.99 11.28
CA LYS A 184 6.51 6.27 12.48
C LYS A 184 7.73 5.41 12.15
N PRO A 185 8.85 5.51 12.89
CA PRO A 185 9.97 4.59 12.72
C PRO A 185 9.60 3.17 13.15
N GLY A 186 10.16 2.17 12.50
CA GLY A 186 9.89 0.76 12.74
C GLY A 186 8.57 0.30 12.10
N VAL A 187 7.85 -0.61 12.73
CA VAL A 187 6.59 -1.14 12.18
C VAL A 187 5.54 -0.03 12.11
N MET A 188 5.18 0.36 10.90
CA MET A 188 4.19 1.41 10.60
C MET A 188 2.84 0.83 10.19
N MET A 189 2.82 -0.28 9.41
CA MET A 189 1.60 -0.96 8.99
C MET A 189 1.74 -2.47 9.16
N SER A 190 0.59 -3.17 9.29
CA SER A 190 0.57 -4.61 9.50
C SER A 190 1.02 -5.40 8.27
N ALA A 191 1.44 -6.65 8.48
CA ALA A 191 1.42 -7.64 7.42
C ALA A 191 -0.02 -8.02 7.07
N SER A 192 -0.24 -8.45 5.83
CA SER A 192 -1.49 -9.03 5.33
C SER A 192 -1.26 -10.46 4.90
N ASP A 193 -2.13 -11.36 5.39
CA ASP A 193 -2.17 -12.74 4.95
C ASP A 193 -3.64 -13.17 4.75
N GLY A 194 -3.87 -14.06 3.78
CA GLY A 194 -5.15 -14.69 3.49
C GLY A 194 -5.21 -16.13 4.01
N LEU A 195 -6.35 -16.54 4.54
CA LEU A 195 -6.62 -17.92 4.93
C LEU A 195 -7.86 -18.44 4.21
N PHE A 196 -7.71 -19.50 3.44
CA PHE A 196 -8.78 -20.16 2.69
C PHE A 196 -8.89 -21.59 3.17
N VAL A 197 -10.06 -21.98 3.68
CA VAL A 197 -10.27 -23.30 4.30
C VAL A 197 -11.47 -23.98 3.69
N THR A 198 -11.29 -25.24 3.30
CA THR A 198 -12.37 -26.13 2.87
C THR A 198 -12.40 -27.38 3.73
N VAL A 199 -13.46 -27.57 4.49
CA VAL A 199 -13.72 -28.76 5.28
C VAL A 199 -14.46 -29.78 4.41
N LEU A 200 -13.89 -30.95 4.24
CA LEU A 200 -14.39 -32.00 3.38
C LEU A 200 -15.19 -33.05 4.20
N GLY A 201 -16.44 -33.20 3.86
CA GLY A 201 -17.38 -34.12 4.51
C GLY A 201 -17.96 -35.14 3.55
N ALA A 202 -19.12 -35.70 3.93
CA ALA A 202 -19.96 -36.54 3.08
C ALA A 202 -21.42 -36.22 3.32
N GLY A 203 -22.10 -35.79 2.26
CA GLY A 203 -23.48 -35.35 2.29
C GLY A 203 -24.46 -36.43 2.76
N GLY A 204 -25.61 -35.99 3.28
CA GLY A 204 -26.61 -36.90 3.77
C GLY A 204 -27.92 -36.25 4.17
N HIS A 205 -28.85 -37.06 4.63
CA HIS A 205 -30.15 -36.58 5.10
C HIS A 205 -30.02 -35.93 6.48
N GLY A 206 -30.48 -34.70 6.64
CA GLY A 206 -30.33 -33.92 7.88
C GLY A 206 -30.92 -34.56 9.14
N SER A 207 -31.86 -35.53 9.01
CA SER A 207 -32.40 -36.30 10.15
C SER A 207 -31.60 -37.58 10.48
N ALA A 208 -30.59 -37.92 9.67
CA ALA A 208 -29.74 -39.10 9.87
C ALA A 208 -28.23 -38.72 9.84
N PRO A 209 -27.78 -37.76 10.70
CA PRO A 209 -26.41 -37.27 10.65
C PRO A 209 -25.35 -38.34 10.97
N HIS A 210 -25.73 -39.41 11.68
CA HIS A 210 -24.85 -40.54 11.98
C HIS A 210 -24.46 -41.36 10.73
N ALA A 211 -25.19 -41.21 9.61
CA ALA A 211 -24.91 -41.85 8.33
C ALA A 211 -24.16 -40.92 7.34
N ALA A 212 -23.83 -39.74 7.76
CA ALA A 212 -23.11 -38.72 6.99
C ALA A 212 -21.82 -38.30 7.70
N LYS A 213 -21.07 -37.40 7.05
CA LYS A 213 -19.94 -36.70 7.68
C LYS A 213 -20.18 -35.20 7.56
N ASP A 214 -20.70 -34.58 8.60
CA ASP A 214 -21.15 -33.19 8.59
C ASP A 214 -19.97 -32.19 8.69
N PRO A 215 -19.64 -31.44 7.62
CA PRO A 215 -18.58 -30.45 7.65
C PRO A 215 -19.00 -29.11 8.29
N VAL A 216 -20.31 -28.85 8.44
CA VAL A 216 -20.83 -27.55 8.91
C VAL A 216 -20.49 -27.33 10.37
N THR A 217 -20.72 -28.35 11.21
CA THR A 217 -20.43 -28.28 12.64
C THR A 217 -18.93 -28.13 12.90
N ALA A 218 -18.08 -28.84 12.16
CA ALA A 218 -16.63 -28.72 12.24
C ALA A 218 -16.12 -27.34 11.79
N ALA A 219 -16.66 -26.78 10.70
CA ALA A 219 -16.31 -25.43 10.25
C ALA A 219 -16.67 -24.37 11.28
N ALA A 220 -17.85 -24.46 11.92
CA ALA A 220 -18.27 -23.54 12.98
C ALA A 220 -17.36 -23.63 14.22
N GLU A 221 -16.94 -24.85 14.62
CA GLU A 221 -15.97 -25.04 15.70
C GLU A 221 -14.61 -24.47 15.34
N MET A 222 -14.12 -24.68 14.10
CA MET A 222 -12.86 -24.12 13.61
C MET A 222 -12.85 -22.60 13.70
N VAL A 223 -13.90 -21.92 13.25
CA VAL A 223 -14.03 -20.45 13.34
C VAL A 223 -13.93 -19.98 14.80
N THR A 224 -14.63 -20.64 15.70
CA THR A 224 -14.59 -20.32 17.13
C THR A 224 -13.22 -20.59 17.75
N ALA A 225 -12.62 -21.73 17.40
CA ALA A 225 -11.31 -22.14 17.94
C ALA A 225 -10.18 -21.20 17.49
N LEU A 226 -10.23 -20.65 16.26
CA LEU A 226 -9.30 -19.64 15.78
C LEU A 226 -9.33 -18.39 16.66
N GLN A 227 -10.49 -17.90 17.06
CA GLN A 227 -10.61 -16.73 17.96
C GLN A 227 -10.05 -17.05 19.36
N VAL A 228 -10.30 -18.26 19.87
CA VAL A 228 -9.73 -18.71 21.15
C VAL A 228 -8.21 -18.83 21.05
N MET A 229 -7.69 -19.37 19.96
CA MET A 229 -6.25 -19.51 19.73
C MET A 229 -5.53 -18.15 19.83
N ILE A 230 -6.05 -17.12 19.16
CA ILE A 230 -5.47 -15.78 19.21
C ILE A 230 -5.37 -15.29 20.64
N THR A 231 -6.45 -15.35 21.41
CA THR A 231 -6.47 -14.83 22.77
C THR A 231 -5.68 -15.68 23.80
N ARG A 232 -5.37 -16.93 23.48
CA ARG A 232 -4.66 -17.86 24.40
C ARG A 232 -3.21 -18.11 24.02
N GLN A 233 -2.82 -17.88 22.76
CA GLN A 233 -1.49 -18.25 22.28
C GLN A 233 -0.65 -17.05 21.82
N PHE A 234 -1.23 -15.87 21.66
CA PHE A 234 -0.52 -14.67 21.25
C PHE A 234 -0.45 -13.64 22.38
N ASN A 235 0.64 -12.87 22.40
CA ASN A 235 0.83 -11.82 23.38
C ASN A 235 -0.08 -10.62 23.03
N MET A 236 -0.83 -10.12 24.00
CA MET A 236 -1.71 -8.97 23.81
C MET A 236 -0.97 -7.67 23.42
N PHE A 237 0.34 -7.58 23.69
CA PHE A 237 1.21 -6.46 23.30
C PHE A 237 1.90 -6.67 21.95
N ASP A 238 1.71 -7.82 21.32
CA ASP A 238 2.03 -8.12 19.92
C ASP A 238 0.75 -8.64 19.26
N PRO A 239 -0.16 -7.71 18.93
CA PRO A 239 -1.53 -8.07 18.58
C PRO A 239 -1.61 -8.77 17.23
N VAL A 240 -2.57 -9.68 17.14
CA VAL A 240 -2.94 -10.38 15.91
C VAL A 240 -4.43 -10.16 15.66
N VAL A 241 -4.79 -9.84 14.43
CA VAL A 241 -6.19 -9.79 13.99
C VAL A 241 -6.45 -10.96 13.04
N LEU A 242 -7.53 -11.70 13.27
CA LEU A 242 -8.07 -12.68 12.33
C LEU A 242 -9.57 -12.45 12.22
N THR A 243 -10.03 -12.13 11.02
CA THR A 243 -11.45 -11.90 10.76
C THR A 243 -11.93 -12.86 9.67
N VAL A 244 -12.91 -13.70 10.01
CA VAL A 244 -13.59 -14.55 9.02
C VAL A 244 -14.64 -13.70 8.30
N GLY A 245 -14.39 -13.39 7.04
CA GLY A 245 -15.27 -12.58 6.19
C GLY A 245 -16.28 -13.42 5.39
N VAL A 246 -15.95 -14.69 5.12
CA VAL A 246 -16.80 -15.61 4.37
C VAL A 246 -16.96 -16.91 5.16
N LEU A 247 -18.20 -17.38 5.32
CA LEU A 247 -18.54 -18.71 5.83
C LEU A 247 -19.71 -19.25 5.02
N GLN A 248 -19.52 -20.34 4.30
CA GLN A 248 -20.51 -20.88 3.37
C GLN A 248 -20.61 -22.40 3.49
N ALA A 249 -21.84 -22.92 3.61
CA ALA A 249 -22.11 -24.35 3.61
C ALA A 249 -23.60 -24.63 3.28
N GLY A 250 -23.85 -25.70 2.52
CA GLY A 250 -25.18 -26.22 2.26
C GLY A 250 -26.10 -25.31 1.42
N THR A 251 -27.20 -25.85 1.00
CA THR A 251 -28.21 -25.17 0.18
C THR A 251 -29.63 -25.31 0.72
N LYS A 252 -29.85 -26.30 1.58
CA LYS A 252 -31.19 -26.61 2.13
C LYS A 252 -31.05 -27.16 3.55
N ARG A 253 -31.92 -26.74 4.46
CA ARG A 253 -31.88 -27.06 5.91
C ARG A 253 -31.91 -28.53 6.29
N ASN A 254 -32.39 -29.42 5.43
CA ASN A 254 -32.52 -30.85 5.68
C ASN A 254 -31.55 -31.72 4.86
N VAL A 255 -30.49 -31.09 4.31
CA VAL A 255 -29.42 -31.73 3.54
C VAL A 255 -28.09 -31.37 4.19
N ILE A 256 -27.33 -32.35 4.65
CA ILE A 256 -25.96 -32.21 5.05
C ILE A 256 -25.11 -32.07 3.78
N PRO A 257 -24.30 -31.00 3.63
CA PRO A 257 -23.48 -30.77 2.44
C PRO A 257 -22.22 -31.65 2.42
N GLU A 258 -21.59 -31.75 1.26
CA GLU A 258 -20.32 -32.48 1.09
C GLU A 258 -19.11 -31.62 1.55
N SER A 259 -19.27 -30.31 1.65
CA SER A 259 -18.20 -29.41 2.11
C SER A 259 -18.75 -28.16 2.81
N ALA A 260 -17.90 -27.55 3.61
CA ALA A 260 -18.07 -26.20 4.17
C ALA A 260 -16.78 -25.42 3.93
N ARG A 261 -16.88 -24.13 3.61
CA ARG A 261 -15.72 -23.28 3.41
C ARG A 261 -15.80 -22.01 4.22
N PHE A 262 -14.65 -21.49 4.61
CA PHE A 262 -14.52 -20.13 5.14
C PHE A 262 -13.23 -19.47 4.66
N GLU A 263 -13.27 -18.14 4.63
CA GLU A 263 -12.13 -17.31 4.23
C GLU A 263 -11.93 -16.24 5.29
N ALA A 264 -10.66 -15.99 5.62
CA ALA A 264 -10.30 -15.02 6.64
C ALA A 264 -9.12 -14.15 6.19
N THR A 265 -9.12 -12.90 6.66
CA THR A 265 -7.96 -12.02 6.62
C THR A 265 -7.21 -12.07 7.94
N ILE A 266 -5.89 -12.00 7.86
CA ILE A 266 -5.00 -12.02 9.03
C ILE A 266 -4.11 -10.79 8.97
N ARG A 267 -3.91 -10.13 10.13
CA ARG A 267 -2.97 -9.01 10.30
C ARG A 267 -2.05 -9.30 11.46
N THR A 268 -0.76 -9.09 11.26
CA THR A 268 0.29 -9.27 12.28
C THR A 268 1.24 -8.06 12.29
N PHE A 269 1.87 -7.80 13.42
CA PHE A 269 2.78 -6.67 13.64
C PHE A 269 4.19 -7.10 14.03
N SER A 270 4.48 -8.40 14.00
CA SER A 270 5.81 -8.99 14.16
C SER A 270 5.96 -10.21 13.27
N GLU A 271 7.18 -10.46 12.79
CA GLU A 271 7.49 -11.67 12.02
C GLU A 271 7.28 -12.93 12.86
N ALA A 272 7.63 -12.88 14.16
CA ALA A 272 7.43 -14.00 15.08
C ALA A 272 5.95 -14.41 15.21
N SER A 273 5.04 -13.43 15.31
CA SER A 273 3.59 -13.70 15.31
C SER A 273 3.10 -14.21 13.97
N ARG A 274 3.61 -13.66 12.85
CA ARG A 274 3.28 -14.11 11.50
C ARG A 274 3.67 -15.57 11.26
N GLU A 275 4.92 -15.93 11.51
CA GLU A 275 5.41 -17.32 11.40
C GLU A 275 4.62 -18.30 12.29
N ARG A 276 4.30 -17.84 13.51
CA ARG A 276 3.47 -18.63 14.41
C ARG A 276 2.06 -18.86 13.87
N MET A 277 1.42 -17.86 13.26
CA MET A 277 0.11 -18.02 12.62
C MET A 277 0.18 -19.04 11.48
N MET A 278 1.19 -18.94 10.61
CA MET A 278 1.40 -19.87 9.49
C MET A 278 1.51 -21.33 9.92
N THR A 279 2.02 -21.58 11.12
CA THR A 279 2.20 -22.94 11.66
C THR A 279 1.02 -23.39 12.53
N ALA A 280 0.53 -22.54 13.42
CA ALA A 280 -0.48 -22.89 14.41
C ALA A 280 -1.89 -23.07 13.78
N ILE A 281 -2.25 -22.27 12.80
CA ILE A 281 -3.57 -22.38 12.13
C ILE A 281 -3.76 -23.73 11.45
N PRO A 282 -2.89 -24.19 10.55
CA PRO A 282 -3.07 -25.50 9.93
C PRO A 282 -3.07 -26.65 10.93
N GLN A 283 -2.26 -26.55 11.99
CA GLN A 283 -2.24 -27.56 13.04
C GLN A 283 -3.57 -27.65 13.80
N LEU A 284 -4.12 -26.51 14.21
CA LEU A 284 -5.41 -26.42 14.89
C LEU A 284 -6.54 -26.98 14.03
N LEU A 285 -6.64 -26.53 12.78
CA LEU A 285 -7.72 -26.91 11.89
C LEU A 285 -7.69 -28.40 11.52
N LYS A 286 -6.50 -28.95 11.27
CA LYS A 286 -6.32 -30.41 11.05
C LYS A 286 -6.68 -31.21 12.28
N GLY A 287 -6.36 -30.71 13.49
CA GLY A 287 -6.73 -31.35 14.76
C GLY A 287 -8.25 -31.43 14.93
N ILE A 288 -8.98 -30.35 14.66
CA ILE A 288 -10.46 -30.31 14.75
C ILE A 288 -11.06 -31.21 13.67
N ALA A 289 -10.63 -31.14 12.41
CA ALA A 289 -11.10 -32.01 11.36
C ALA A 289 -10.96 -33.49 11.73
N SER A 290 -9.80 -33.88 12.25
CA SER A 290 -9.51 -35.24 12.73
C SER A 290 -10.46 -35.66 13.87
N ALA A 291 -10.76 -34.78 14.81
CA ALA A 291 -11.69 -35.06 15.91
C ALA A 291 -13.13 -35.33 15.40
N HIS A 292 -13.54 -34.71 14.29
CA HIS A 292 -14.81 -34.94 13.61
C HIS A 292 -14.77 -36.09 12.58
N GLY A 293 -13.62 -36.75 12.37
CA GLY A 293 -13.43 -37.76 11.34
C GLY A 293 -13.54 -37.23 9.91
N LEU A 294 -13.14 -35.96 9.71
CA LEU A 294 -13.16 -35.19 8.48
C LEU A 294 -11.76 -34.92 7.96
N GLU A 295 -11.68 -34.51 6.70
CA GLU A 295 -10.48 -33.91 6.11
C GLU A 295 -10.65 -32.41 5.96
N VAL A 296 -9.55 -31.67 5.90
CA VAL A 296 -9.53 -30.22 5.70
C VAL A 296 -8.40 -29.83 4.77
N ASP A 297 -8.72 -29.02 3.80
CA ASP A 297 -7.75 -28.29 2.98
C ASP A 297 -7.57 -26.90 3.57
N VAL A 298 -6.32 -26.53 3.83
CA VAL A 298 -5.93 -25.25 4.46
C VAL A 298 -4.88 -24.58 3.59
N ASP A 299 -5.29 -23.54 2.90
CA ASP A 299 -4.43 -22.69 2.08
C ASP A 299 -4.19 -21.37 2.82
N TYR A 300 -3.00 -21.25 3.41
CA TYR A 300 -2.53 -20.01 4.05
C TYR A 300 -1.64 -19.27 3.07
N ARG A 301 -2.05 -18.09 2.67
CA ARG A 301 -1.33 -17.26 1.68
C ARG A 301 -0.72 -16.06 2.36
N GLY A 302 0.62 -15.98 2.35
CA GLY A 302 1.32 -14.74 2.68
C GLY A 302 1.15 -13.74 1.54
N GLU A 303 0.58 -12.58 1.85
CA GLU A 303 0.36 -11.51 0.86
C GLU A 303 1.47 -10.47 0.98
N TYR A 304 1.37 -9.55 1.95
CA TYR A 304 2.34 -8.47 2.13
C TYR A 304 3.06 -8.59 3.48
N PRO A 305 4.39 -8.36 3.52
CA PRO A 305 5.09 -8.22 4.80
C PRO A 305 4.65 -6.94 5.51
N MET A 306 5.05 -6.77 6.76
CA MET A 306 4.85 -5.52 7.48
C MET A 306 5.56 -4.37 6.77
N THR A 307 4.94 -3.20 6.76
CA THR A 307 5.62 -1.97 6.36
C THR A 307 6.49 -1.52 7.51
N VAL A 308 7.80 -1.74 7.38
CA VAL A 308 8.81 -1.38 8.39
C VAL A 308 9.66 -0.26 7.83
N THR A 309 9.56 0.91 8.43
CA THR A 309 10.34 2.09 8.04
C THR A 309 11.68 2.08 8.75
N ASP A 310 12.72 2.50 8.04
CA ASP A 310 14.06 2.71 8.60
C ASP A 310 14.06 3.94 9.53
N GLU A 311 14.77 3.87 10.66
CA GLU A 311 14.78 4.92 11.67
C GLU A 311 15.46 6.20 11.16
N ASP A 312 16.62 6.08 10.51
CA ASP A 312 17.39 7.22 10.00
C ASP A 312 16.67 7.89 8.82
N GLU A 313 16.09 7.10 7.91
CA GLU A 313 15.31 7.63 6.79
C GLU A 313 14.00 8.28 7.25
N THR A 314 13.39 7.75 8.31
CA THR A 314 12.19 8.36 8.92
C THR A 314 12.54 9.69 9.58
N HIS A 315 13.64 9.77 10.34
CA HIS A 315 14.11 11.03 10.91
C HIS A 315 14.51 12.05 9.83
N THR A 316 15.09 11.57 8.73
CA THR A 316 15.38 12.45 7.57
C THR A 316 14.09 13.05 7.02
N ALA A 317 13.05 12.24 6.81
CA ALA A 317 11.76 12.73 6.33
C ALA A 317 11.08 13.69 7.33
N GLU A 318 11.11 13.39 8.62
CA GLU A 318 10.59 14.26 9.69
C GLU A 318 11.25 15.63 9.71
N ASN A 319 12.58 15.68 9.51
CA ASN A 319 13.33 16.93 9.45
C ASN A 319 12.94 17.72 8.21
N VAL A 320 12.90 17.10 7.04
CA VAL A 320 12.48 17.74 5.79
C VAL A 320 11.06 18.31 5.91
N ILE A 321 10.10 17.55 6.46
CA ILE A 321 8.72 18.01 6.69
C ILE A 321 8.71 19.22 7.62
N SER A 322 9.48 19.17 8.72
CA SER A 322 9.52 20.24 9.71
C SER A 322 10.14 21.52 9.14
N ASP A 323 11.18 21.40 8.34
CA ASP A 323 11.88 22.53 7.72
C ASP A 323 11.04 23.19 6.62
N MET A 324 10.34 22.39 5.81
CA MET A 324 9.51 22.88 4.69
C MET A 324 8.17 23.46 5.14
N PHE A 325 7.48 22.76 6.05
CA PHE A 325 6.07 23.03 6.39
C PHE A 325 5.85 23.44 7.84
N GLY A 326 6.89 23.36 8.67
CA GLY A 326 6.83 23.62 10.11
C GLY A 326 6.46 22.36 10.92
N GLY A 327 7.03 22.24 12.10
CA GLY A 327 6.85 21.07 12.97
C GLY A 327 5.40 20.81 13.41
N SER A 328 4.50 21.79 13.32
CA SER A 328 3.07 21.60 13.59
C SER A 328 2.33 20.79 12.51
N ARG A 329 2.95 20.60 11.33
CA ARG A 329 2.42 19.78 10.24
C ARG A 329 2.85 18.30 10.32
N LEU A 330 3.65 17.93 11.32
CA LEU A 330 4.14 16.58 11.54
C LEU A 330 3.45 15.91 12.73
N SER A 331 2.78 14.80 12.50
CA SER A 331 2.23 13.89 13.50
C SER A 331 3.07 12.61 13.56
N ARG A 332 3.64 12.31 14.73
CA ARG A 332 4.36 11.04 14.95
C ARG A 332 3.42 10.03 15.55
N TRP A 333 3.12 8.96 14.79
CA TRP A 333 2.23 7.94 15.29
C TRP A 333 2.87 7.11 16.41
N ALA A 334 2.14 6.95 17.51
CA ALA A 334 2.58 6.12 18.65
C ALA A 334 2.44 4.63 18.35
N THR A 335 1.43 4.25 17.56
CA THR A 335 1.09 2.87 17.22
C THR A 335 1.01 2.69 15.70
N PRO A 336 1.30 1.48 15.18
CA PRO A 336 1.07 1.17 13.79
C PRO A 336 -0.44 1.19 13.45
N ILE A 337 -0.77 1.31 12.17
CA ILE A 337 -2.13 1.10 11.67
C ILE A 337 -2.31 -0.31 11.13
N SER A 338 -3.56 -0.77 11.08
CA SER A 338 -3.90 -2.15 10.66
C SER A 338 -4.00 -2.34 9.13
N GLY A 339 -3.82 -1.28 8.34
CA GLY A 339 -3.65 -1.38 6.90
C GLY A 339 -2.39 -2.17 6.54
N SER A 340 -2.31 -2.60 5.30
CA SER A 340 -1.12 -3.23 4.70
C SER A 340 -0.78 -2.52 3.40
N GLU A 341 0.46 -2.64 2.94
CA GLU A 341 1.01 -1.87 1.82
C GLU A 341 2.12 -2.70 1.16
N ASP A 342 2.11 -2.85 -0.16
CA ASP A 342 3.11 -3.66 -0.86
C ASP A 342 4.45 -2.94 -1.07
N PHE A 343 4.52 -1.62 -0.86
CA PHE A 343 5.79 -0.88 -0.73
C PHE A 343 6.67 -1.43 0.40
N SER A 344 6.07 -2.15 1.34
CA SER A 344 6.79 -2.96 2.36
C SER A 344 7.85 -3.87 1.76
N ARG A 345 7.65 -4.36 0.52
CA ARG A 345 8.65 -5.17 -0.20
C ARG A 345 9.88 -4.37 -0.59
N VAL A 346 9.69 -3.11 -1.00
CA VAL A 346 10.79 -2.19 -1.28
C VAL A 346 11.57 -1.90 0.00
N LEU A 347 10.85 -1.59 1.10
CA LEU A 347 11.45 -1.31 2.40
C LEU A 347 12.16 -2.53 3.03
N ALA A 348 11.80 -3.74 2.64
CA ALA A 348 12.52 -4.96 3.05
C ALA A 348 13.89 -5.12 2.34
N GLU A 349 14.10 -4.45 1.20
CA GLU A 349 15.29 -4.57 0.36
C GLU A 349 16.21 -3.34 0.45
N VAL A 350 15.65 -2.17 0.80
CA VAL A 350 16.33 -0.87 0.78
C VAL A 350 15.90 -0.06 1.99
N PRO A 351 16.82 0.62 2.71
CA PRO A 351 16.45 1.58 3.73
C PRO A 351 15.48 2.63 3.17
N GLY A 352 14.45 2.98 3.92
CA GLY A 352 13.47 3.94 3.43
C GLY A 352 12.36 4.22 4.43
N THR A 353 11.49 5.14 4.07
CA THR A 353 10.32 5.44 4.90
C THR A 353 9.05 5.63 4.09
N PHE A 354 7.95 5.54 4.80
CA PHE A 354 6.61 5.74 4.27
C PHE A 354 5.95 6.90 5.02
N VAL A 355 5.39 7.86 4.29
CA VAL A 355 4.82 9.08 4.87
C VAL A 355 3.34 9.14 4.54
N GLY A 356 2.50 9.26 5.55
CA GLY A 356 1.10 9.59 5.36
C GLY A 356 0.91 11.10 5.17
N LEU A 357 -0.07 11.49 4.33
CA LEU A 357 -0.49 12.87 4.17
C LEU A 357 -2.02 12.95 4.25
N SER A 358 -2.53 13.67 5.21
CA SER A 358 -3.97 13.86 5.34
C SER A 358 -4.51 14.76 4.24
N ALA A 359 -5.32 14.19 3.37
CA ALA A 359 -6.08 14.88 2.32
C ALA A 359 -7.57 15.05 2.68
N VAL A 360 -7.90 15.03 3.97
CA VAL A 360 -9.26 15.32 4.46
C VAL A 360 -9.71 16.68 3.91
N PRO A 361 -10.90 16.81 3.32
CA PRO A 361 -11.38 18.09 2.81
C PRO A 361 -11.36 19.19 3.88
N ARG A 362 -10.96 20.39 3.50
CA ARG A 362 -10.87 21.53 4.43
C ARG A 362 -12.18 21.81 5.11
N GLY A 363 -12.13 21.94 6.43
CA GLY A 363 -13.33 22.21 7.27
C GLY A 363 -14.15 20.96 7.58
N VAL A 364 -13.77 19.79 7.11
CA VAL A 364 -14.37 18.51 7.49
C VAL A 364 -13.65 17.95 8.71
N ASP A 365 -14.42 17.40 9.65
CA ASP A 365 -13.87 16.70 10.81
C ASP A 365 -13.32 15.33 10.36
N HIS A 366 -12.00 15.15 10.48
CA HIS A 366 -11.30 13.94 10.09
C HIS A 366 -11.78 12.68 10.81
N THR A 367 -12.37 12.83 12.02
CA THR A 367 -12.88 11.69 12.81
C THR A 367 -14.21 11.14 12.28
N THR A 368 -14.92 11.91 11.46
CA THR A 368 -16.21 11.56 10.87
C THR A 368 -16.19 11.46 9.35
N SER A 369 -15.07 11.81 8.74
CA SER A 369 -14.86 11.68 7.29
C SER A 369 -14.90 10.22 6.85
N ALA A 370 -15.41 9.96 5.65
CA ALA A 370 -15.41 8.64 5.06
C ALA A 370 -13.96 8.18 4.81
N PHE A 371 -13.58 7.03 5.36
CA PHE A 371 -12.23 6.49 5.25
C PHE A 371 -11.95 5.96 3.83
N ASN A 372 -10.69 5.87 3.45
CA ASN A 372 -10.23 5.24 2.23
C ASN A 372 -10.98 3.92 1.97
N HIS A 373 -11.21 3.56 0.73
CA HIS A 373 -12.03 2.45 0.23
C HIS A 373 -13.56 2.67 0.35
N SER A 374 -14.01 3.73 1.01
CA SER A 374 -15.43 4.09 1.02
C SER A 374 -15.87 4.64 -0.34
N PRO A 375 -17.09 4.30 -0.84
CA PRO A 375 -17.65 4.96 -2.02
C PRO A 375 -17.87 6.48 -1.86
N TYR A 376 -17.75 6.99 -0.64
CA TYR A 376 -17.88 8.39 -0.28
C TYR A 376 -16.54 9.04 0.12
N ALA A 377 -15.41 8.33 -0.01
CA ALA A 377 -14.09 8.88 0.30
C ALA A 377 -13.78 10.04 -0.63
N THR A 378 -13.44 11.20 -0.06
CA THR A 378 -13.07 12.41 -0.79
C THR A 378 -11.72 12.91 -0.31
N PHE A 379 -10.95 13.44 -1.25
CA PHE A 379 -9.59 13.93 -1.00
C PHE A 379 -9.46 15.36 -1.51
N ASP A 380 -8.89 16.25 -0.69
CA ASP A 380 -8.68 17.66 -1.04
C ASP A 380 -7.43 17.82 -1.92
N ASP A 381 -7.60 18.46 -3.08
CA ASP A 381 -6.48 18.75 -3.99
C ASP A 381 -5.42 19.67 -3.38
N GLY A 382 -5.78 20.44 -2.37
CA GLY A 382 -4.88 21.42 -1.77
C GLY A 382 -3.62 20.84 -1.10
N VAL A 383 -3.51 19.51 -0.99
CA VAL A 383 -2.29 18.83 -0.51
C VAL A 383 -1.33 18.40 -1.63
N LEU A 384 -1.75 18.51 -2.89
CA LEU A 384 -0.98 17.98 -4.03
C LEU A 384 0.38 18.65 -4.19
N SER A 385 0.43 19.98 -4.10
CA SER A 385 1.70 20.72 -4.15
C SER A 385 2.61 20.39 -2.97
N ASP A 386 2.06 20.19 -1.77
CA ASP A 386 2.83 19.81 -0.59
C ASP A 386 3.47 18.42 -0.77
N GLY A 387 2.71 17.44 -1.28
CA GLY A 387 3.21 16.11 -1.54
C GLY A 387 4.26 16.07 -2.66
N ALA A 388 4.04 16.79 -3.76
CA ALA A 388 5.03 16.91 -4.84
C ALA A 388 6.34 17.57 -4.35
N ALA A 389 6.21 18.63 -3.55
CA ALA A 389 7.36 19.30 -2.95
C ALA A 389 8.12 18.39 -1.98
N LEU A 390 7.43 17.64 -1.15
CA LEU A 390 8.05 16.69 -0.22
C LEU A 390 8.84 15.61 -0.95
N TYR A 391 8.27 14.96 -1.97
CA TYR A 391 8.99 13.99 -2.79
C TYR A 391 10.28 14.57 -3.38
N ALA A 392 10.18 15.75 -3.99
CA ALA A 392 11.34 16.40 -4.60
C ALA A 392 12.41 16.75 -3.58
N GLU A 393 12.03 17.33 -2.43
CA GLU A 393 12.99 17.72 -1.38
C GLU A 393 13.63 16.50 -0.70
N LEU A 394 12.88 15.42 -0.46
CA LEU A 394 13.45 14.17 0.07
C LEU A 394 14.57 13.65 -0.83
N ALA A 395 14.34 13.62 -2.15
CA ALA A 395 15.37 13.18 -3.10
C ALA A 395 16.58 14.13 -3.09
N VAL A 396 16.37 15.45 -3.15
CA VAL A 396 17.44 16.44 -3.18
C VAL A 396 18.29 16.39 -1.91
N SER A 397 17.65 16.46 -0.74
CA SER A 397 18.33 16.46 0.56
C SER A 397 19.07 15.14 0.82
N ARG A 398 18.43 13.99 0.50
CA ARG A 398 19.07 12.70 0.73
C ARG A 398 20.26 12.46 -0.20
N ILE A 399 20.13 12.81 -1.48
CA ILE A 399 21.24 12.75 -2.42
C ILE A 399 22.42 13.64 -1.97
N ALA A 400 22.12 14.84 -1.50
CA ALA A 400 23.17 15.75 -1.02
C ALA A 400 23.93 15.16 0.19
N THR A 401 23.23 14.58 1.16
CA THR A 401 23.80 13.91 2.33
C THR A 401 24.68 12.73 1.92
N LEU A 402 24.15 11.83 1.06
CA LEU A 402 24.88 10.65 0.58
C LEU A 402 26.12 11.04 -0.27
N ALA A 403 26.03 12.08 -1.09
CA ALA A 403 27.13 12.56 -1.92
C ALA A 403 28.25 13.21 -1.09
N ALA A 404 27.93 13.78 0.08
CA ALA A 404 28.91 14.32 1.03
C ALA A 404 29.68 13.23 1.81
N GLY A 405 29.23 11.96 1.73
CA GLY A 405 29.87 10.84 2.41
C GLY A 405 29.49 10.71 3.89
N ASN A 406 28.35 11.25 4.26
CA ASN A 406 27.76 11.16 5.60
C ASN A 406 26.65 10.13 5.67
#